data_ddd0cc7086fa5d486c3642a50a0c4a37
#
_entry.id   ddd0cc7086fa5d486c3642a50a0c4a37
#
_cell.length_a   1.000
_cell.length_b   1.000
_cell.length_c   1.000
_cell.angle_alpha   90.00
_cell.angle_beta   90.00
_cell.angle_gamma   90.00
#
_symmetry.space_group_name_H-M   'P 1'
#
loop_
_entity.id
_entity.type
_entity.pdbx_description
1 polymer ?
#
loop_
_entity_poly.entity_id
_entity_poly.type
_entity_poly.pdbx_seq_one_letter_code
_entity_poly.pdbx_strand_id
1 'polypeptide(L)'
;MSTTESSFIRADGTPARVLVVDDESVLAELLGSALRHQGWETQTAANGWEALDKADTFDPDVVVLDIQMPGLDGMETLERLRKRKPHLPVLFLTARDAVADRVAGLRAGADDYV
;
A
#
# COMPACT_ATOMS: atom_id res chain seq x y z
N MET A 1 1.36 -11.56 23.91
CA MET A 1 1.45 -11.48 23.19
C MET A 1 2.22 -11.00 22.73
N SER A 2 2.52 -10.41 22.78
CA SER A 2 3.00 -10.57 22.12
C SER A 2 4.00 -9.75 21.46
N THR A 3 5.03 -10.26 21.04
CA THR A 3 6.05 -9.58 20.29
C THR A 3 5.54 -9.09 18.97
N THR A 4 4.44 -9.66 18.53
CA THR A 4 3.82 -9.24 17.29
C THR A 4 3.30 -7.81 17.38
N GLU A 5 2.86 -7.42 18.56
CA GLU A 5 2.32 -6.08 18.73
C GLU A 5 3.38 -5.01 18.55
N SER A 6 4.59 -5.26 19.03
CA SER A 6 5.64 -4.26 18.92
C SER A 6 6.10 -4.04 17.49
N SER A 7 5.90 -5.02 16.60
CA SER A 7 6.28 -4.85 15.20
C SER A 7 5.33 -3.93 14.43
N PHE A 8 4.17 -3.60 15.01
CA PHE A 8 3.20 -2.69 14.41
C PHE A 8 3.23 -1.31 15.03
N ILE A 9 4.24 -1.00 15.83
CA ILE A 9 4.37 0.27 16.52
C ILE A 9 5.54 1.04 15.93
N ARG A 10 5.31 2.30 15.60
CA ARG A 10 6.35 3.19 15.11
C ARG A 10 7.27 3.58 16.25
N ALA A 11 8.44 4.14 15.89
CA ALA A 11 9.43 4.55 16.87
C ALA A 11 8.89 5.55 17.89
N ASP A 12 7.90 6.36 17.50
CA ASP A 12 7.29 7.36 18.38
C ASP A 12 6.17 6.79 19.25
N GLY A 13 5.92 5.50 19.20
CA GLY A 13 4.91 4.84 20.00
C GLY A 13 3.52 4.80 19.38
N THR A 14 3.34 5.40 18.20
CA THR A 14 2.05 5.34 17.50
C THR A 14 1.97 4.07 16.64
N PRO A 15 0.76 3.64 16.26
CA PRO A 15 0.61 2.47 15.39
C PRO A 15 1.25 2.70 14.02
N ALA A 16 1.77 1.63 13.43
CA ALA A 16 2.26 1.69 12.06
C ALA A 16 1.10 2.03 11.11
N ARG A 17 1.42 2.71 10.02
CA ARG A 17 0.43 3.24 9.09
C ARG A 17 0.47 2.52 7.77
N VAL A 18 -0.71 2.11 7.30
CA VAL A 18 -0.87 1.43 6.01
C VAL A 18 -1.79 2.25 5.12
N LEU A 19 -1.35 2.51 3.92
CA LEU A 19 -2.19 3.12 2.90
C LEU A 19 -2.63 2.03 1.93
N VAL A 20 -3.95 1.85 1.78
CA VAL A 20 -4.52 0.86 0.87
C VAL A 20 -5.03 1.59 -0.36
N VAL A 21 -4.49 1.26 -1.52
CA VAL A 21 -4.83 1.92 -2.77
C VAL A 21 -5.55 0.94 -3.68
N ASP A 22 -6.84 1.15 -3.88
CA ASP A 22 -7.68 0.27 -4.70
C ASP A 22 -8.89 1.07 -5.15
N ASP A 23 -9.23 0.97 -6.43
CA ASP A 23 -10.39 1.67 -6.98
C ASP A 23 -11.71 1.03 -6.57
N GLU A 24 -11.68 -0.19 -6.06
CA GLU A 24 -12.88 -0.84 -5.52
C GLU A 24 -13.01 -0.48 -4.04
N SER A 25 -13.86 0.49 -3.76
CA SER A 25 -13.96 1.04 -2.40
C SER A 25 -14.36 0.00 -1.37
N VAL A 26 -15.20 -0.97 -1.75
CA VAL A 26 -15.62 -2.01 -0.81
C VAL A 26 -14.43 -2.89 -0.41
N LEU A 27 -13.62 -3.30 -1.38
CA LEU A 27 -12.43 -4.09 -1.10
C LEU A 27 -11.42 -3.31 -0.27
N ALA A 28 -11.20 -2.06 -0.61
CA ALA A 28 -10.28 -1.20 0.13
C ALA A 28 -10.72 -1.08 1.59
N GLU A 29 -12.01 -0.86 1.81
CA GLU A 29 -12.54 -0.75 3.18
C GLU A 29 -12.47 -2.06 3.94
N LEU A 30 -12.74 -3.18 3.28
CA LEU A 30 -12.64 -4.48 3.93
C LEU A 30 -11.20 -4.74 4.38
N LEU A 31 -10.25 -4.50 3.51
CA LEU A 31 -8.84 -4.70 3.84
C LEU A 31 -8.41 -3.71 4.92
N GLY A 32 -8.80 -2.46 4.79
CA GLY A 32 -8.48 -1.45 5.79
C GLY A 32 -9.06 -1.79 7.15
N SER A 33 -10.29 -2.28 7.18
CA SER A 33 -10.94 -2.69 8.43
C SER A 33 -10.20 -3.86 9.08
N ALA A 34 -9.81 -4.86 8.28
CA ALA A 34 -9.06 -6.00 8.80
C ALA A 34 -7.73 -5.57 9.38
N LEU A 35 -7.03 -4.66 8.70
CA LEU A 35 -5.74 -4.16 9.19
C LEU A 35 -5.90 -3.34 10.46
N ARG A 36 -6.93 -2.49 10.53
CA ARG A 36 -7.20 -1.72 11.75
C ARG A 36 -7.50 -2.66 12.91
N HIS A 37 -8.19 -3.75 12.63
CA HIS A 37 -8.49 -4.75 13.67
C HIS A 37 -7.21 -5.37 14.22
N GLN A 38 -6.18 -5.45 13.41
CA GLN A 38 -4.87 -5.97 13.83
C GLN A 38 -4.00 -4.92 14.50
N GLY A 39 -4.47 -3.70 14.63
CA GLY A 39 -3.75 -2.65 15.32
C GLY A 39 -3.07 -1.63 14.42
N TRP A 40 -3.23 -1.73 13.11
CA TRP A 40 -2.63 -0.76 12.18
C TRP A 40 -3.52 0.46 12.03
N GLU A 41 -2.91 1.59 11.82
CA GLU A 41 -3.63 2.79 11.39
C GLU A 41 -3.69 2.76 9.87
N THR A 42 -4.90 2.85 9.29
CA THR A 42 -5.07 2.72 7.85
C THR A 42 -5.86 3.85 7.25
N GLN A 43 -5.48 4.22 6.04
CA GLN A 43 -6.28 5.07 5.17
C GLN A 43 -6.38 4.40 3.82
N THR A 44 -7.38 4.79 3.04
CA THR A 44 -7.58 4.25 1.71
C THR A 44 -7.47 5.37 0.68
N ALA A 45 -7.07 5.00 -0.53
CA ALA A 45 -7.04 5.88 -1.68
C ALA A 45 -7.71 5.17 -2.84
N ALA A 46 -8.51 5.88 -3.60
CA ALA A 46 -9.30 5.28 -4.67
C ALA A 46 -8.58 5.26 -6.02
N ASN A 47 -7.47 5.95 -6.12
CA ASN A 47 -6.70 6.04 -7.37
C ASN A 47 -5.28 6.47 -7.07
N GLY A 48 -4.45 6.46 -8.11
CA GLY A 48 -3.04 6.79 -7.94
C GLY A 48 -2.78 8.24 -7.52
N TRP A 49 -3.59 9.16 -8.02
CA TRP A 49 -3.41 10.57 -7.64
C TRP A 49 -3.67 10.78 -6.17
N GLU A 50 -4.75 10.19 -5.67
CA GLU A 50 -5.07 10.25 -4.25
C GLU A 50 -4.01 9.55 -3.41
N ALA A 51 -3.46 8.46 -3.92
CA ALA A 51 -2.38 7.74 -3.24
C ALA A 51 -1.15 8.62 -3.07
N LEU A 52 -0.78 9.36 -4.11
CA LEU A 52 0.37 10.26 -4.02
C LEU A 52 0.14 11.37 -3.01
N ASP A 53 -1.07 11.93 -2.99
CA ASP A 53 -1.41 12.95 -2.01
C ASP A 53 -1.33 12.41 -0.59
N LYS A 54 -1.89 11.24 -0.36
CA LYS A 54 -1.88 10.64 0.98
C LYS A 54 -0.51 10.11 1.39
N ALA A 55 0.34 9.78 0.43
CA ALA A 55 1.72 9.43 0.76
C ALA A 55 2.42 10.59 1.45
N ASP A 56 2.08 11.82 1.08
CA ASP A 56 2.65 13.00 1.72
C ASP A 56 1.94 13.34 3.03
N THR A 57 0.60 13.32 3.04
CA THR A 57 -0.17 13.80 4.20
C THR A 57 -0.31 12.77 5.30
N PHE A 58 -0.49 11.50 4.94
CA PHE A 58 -0.64 10.42 5.91
C PHE A 58 0.71 9.83 6.33
N ASP A 59 1.70 9.93 5.46
CA ASP A 59 3.05 9.41 5.69
C ASP A 59 3.01 7.92 6.09
N PRO A 60 2.55 7.04 5.21
CA PRO A 60 2.41 5.64 5.55
C PRO A 60 3.76 4.94 5.71
N ASP A 61 3.76 3.87 6.49
CA ASP A 61 4.92 3.01 6.64
C ASP A 61 4.96 1.92 5.59
N VAL A 62 3.81 1.61 4.99
CA VAL A 62 3.71 0.65 3.89
C VAL A 62 2.49 0.99 3.05
N VAL A 63 2.57 0.71 1.76
CA VAL A 63 1.47 0.91 0.83
C VAL A 63 1.08 -0.43 0.24
N VAL A 64 -0.22 -0.74 0.27
CA VAL A 64 -0.78 -1.88 -0.44
C VAL A 64 -1.45 -1.31 -1.69
N LEU A 65 -0.97 -1.68 -2.85
CA LEU A 65 -1.29 -1.00 -4.10
C LEU A 65 -1.88 -1.98 -5.10
N ASP A 66 -3.10 -1.69 -5.56
CA ASP A 66 -3.71 -2.46 -6.64
C ASP A 66 -3.01 -2.10 -7.94
N ILE A 67 -2.63 -3.12 -8.69
CA ILE A 67 -1.90 -2.93 -9.94
C ILE A 67 -2.81 -2.41 -11.04
N GLN A 68 -4.10 -2.68 -10.95
CA GLN A 68 -5.06 -2.30 -11.99
C GLN A 68 -6.03 -1.26 -11.48
N MET A 69 -5.81 -0.04 -11.89
CA MET A 69 -6.68 1.08 -11.55
C MET A 69 -6.85 1.95 -12.78
N PRO A 70 -8.01 2.58 -12.95
CA PRO A 70 -8.18 3.54 -14.03
C PRO A 70 -7.38 4.81 -13.77
N GLY A 71 -7.07 5.53 -14.83
CA GLY A 71 -6.29 6.75 -14.72
C GLY A 71 -4.84 6.46 -14.50
N LEU A 72 -4.27 6.96 -13.40
CA LEU A 72 -2.90 6.65 -13.04
C LEU A 72 -2.85 5.24 -12.49
N ASP A 73 -2.33 4.30 -13.25
CA ASP A 73 -2.36 2.90 -12.87
C ASP A 73 -1.34 2.57 -11.77
N GLY A 74 -1.38 1.31 -11.31
CA GLY A 74 -0.54 0.90 -10.19
C GLY A 74 0.95 1.01 -10.46
N MET A 75 1.37 0.70 -11.69
CA MET A 75 2.79 0.76 -12.03
C MET A 75 3.29 2.20 -12.06
N GLU A 76 2.54 3.09 -12.68
CA GLU A 76 2.87 4.51 -12.70
C GLU A 76 2.85 5.10 -11.30
N THR A 77 1.87 4.71 -10.50
CA THR A 77 1.78 5.17 -9.12
C THR A 77 3.03 4.75 -8.35
N LEU A 78 3.47 3.50 -8.52
CA LEU A 78 4.67 3.02 -7.86
C LEU A 78 5.89 3.83 -8.26
N GLU A 79 6.05 4.11 -9.56
CA GLU A 79 7.18 4.89 -10.03
C GLU A 79 7.23 6.27 -9.40
N ARG A 80 6.08 6.92 -9.31
CA ARG A 80 6.00 8.25 -8.72
C ARG A 80 6.22 8.22 -7.21
N LEU A 81 5.72 7.19 -6.54
CA LEU A 81 5.99 7.01 -5.10
C LEU A 81 7.48 6.82 -4.85
N ARG A 82 8.15 6.04 -5.69
CA ARG A 82 9.58 5.78 -5.54
C ARG A 82 10.43 7.03 -5.70
N LYS A 83 9.99 7.96 -6.54
CA LYS A 83 10.69 9.23 -6.68
C LYS A 83 10.58 10.08 -5.43
N ARG A 84 9.44 10.02 -4.76
CA ARG A 84 9.21 10.80 -3.54
C ARG A 84 9.75 10.12 -2.30
N LYS A 85 9.57 8.81 -2.22
CA LYS A 85 9.92 8.02 -1.04
C LYS A 85 10.62 6.73 -1.48
N PRO A 86 11.92 6.80 -1.74
CA PRO A 86 12.65 5.66 -2.34
C PRO A 86 12.63 4.40 -1.49
N HIS A 87 12.45 4.53 -0.18
CA HIS A 87 12.53 3.39 0.73
C HIS A 87 11.16 2.93 1.24
N LEU A 88 10.08 3.51 0.74
CA LEU A 88 8.74 3.15 1.19
C LEU A 88 8.39 1.73 0.71
N PRO A 89 8.10 0.79 1.61
CA PRO A 89 7.68 -0.54 1.20
C PRO A 89 6.34 -0.49 0.48
N VAL A 90 6.25 -1.18 -0.65
CA VAL A 90 5.03 -1.26 -1.45
C VAL A 90 4.76 -2.71 -1.78
N LEU A 91 3.56 -3.17 -1.44
CA LEU A 91 3.09 -4.50 -1.77
C LEU A 91 2.03 -4.37 -2.85
N PHE A 92 2.14 -5.16 -3.90
CA PHE A 92 1.11 -5.19 -4.92
C PHE A 92 0.00 -6.15 -4.53
N LEU A 93 -1.22 -5.68 -4.64
CA LEU A 93 -2.42 -6.48 -4.47
C LEU A 93 -3.03 -6.68 -5.86
N THR A 94 -3.20 -7.93 -6.25
CA THR A 94 -3.80 -8.22 -7.54
C THR A 94 -4.57 -9.53 -7.49
N ALA A 95 -5.72 -9.54 -8.14
CA ALA A 95 -6.49 -10.76 -8.34
C ALA A 95 -5.93 -11.57 -9.50
N ARG A 96 -5.03 -11.02 -10.27
CA ARG A 96 -4.46 -11.71 -11.40
C ARG A 96 -3.18 -12.38 -10.99
N ASP A 97 -3.01 -13.55 -11.43
CA ASP A 97 -1.85 -14.34 -11.09
C ASP A 97 -0.85 -14.44 -12.25
N ALA A 98 -0.96 -13.59 -13.22
CA ALA A 98 -0.09 -13.64 -14.38
C ALA A 98 1.36 -13.44 -13.93
N VAL A 99 2.20 -14.37 -14.35
CA VAL A 99 3.63 -14.31 -14.04
C VAL A 99 4.23 -13.02 -14.58
N ALA A 100 3.76 -12.58 -15.73
CA ALA A 100 4.23 -11.34 -16.33
C ALA A 100 3.98 -10.12 -15.41
N ASP A 101 2.82 -10.07 -14.77
CA ASP A 101 2.51 -8.98 -13.84
C ASP A 101 3.43 -9.01 -12.65
N ARG A 102 3.72 -10.20 -12.14
CA ARG A 102 4.63 -10.36 -11.02
C ARG A 102 6.03 -9.85 -11.37
N VAL A 103 6.51 -10.21 -12.53
CA VAL A 103 7.84 -9.78 -12.98
C VAL A 103 7.87 -8.28 -13.17
N ALA A 104 6.83 -7.72 -13.76
CA ALA A 104 6.74 -6.28 -13.96
C ALA A 104 6.72 -5.54 -12.63
N GLY A 105 5.98 -6.06 -11.64
CA GLY A 105 5.93 -5.47 -10.32
C GLY A 105 7.28 -5.43 -9.65
N LEU A 106 8.02 -6.52 -9.72
CA LEU A 106 9.37 -6.59 -9.13
C LEU A 106 10.33 -5.64 -9.84
N ARG A 107 10.24 -5.55 -11.16
CA ARG A 107 11.09 -4.64 -11.93
C ARG A 107 10.81 -3.18 -11.63
N ALA A 108 9.57 -2.86 -11.32
CA ALA A 108 9.19 -1.49 -10.98
C ALA A 108 9.56 -1.10 -9.56
N GLY A 109 10.00 -2.05 -8.75
CA GLY A 109 10.47 -1.78 -7.39
C GLY A 109 9.51 -2.14 -6.29
N ALA A 110 8.51 -2.97 -6.56
CA ALA A 110 7.66 -3.50 -5.51
C ALA A 110 8.46 -4.49 -4.66
N ASP A 111 8.20 -4.49 -3.36
CA ASP A 111 8.92 -5.36 -2.45
C ASP A 111 8.36 -6.77 -2.42
N ASP A 112 7.07 -6.92 -2.71
CA ASP A 112 6.44 -8.22 -2.69
C ASP A 112 5.12 -8.18 -3.46
N TYR A 113 4.56 -9.35 -3.68
CA TYR A 113 3.29 -9.55 -4.39
C TYR A 113 2.31 -10.26 -3.47
N VAL A 114 1.10 -9.79 -3.49
CA VAL A 114 0.04 -10.39 -2.69
C VAL A 114 -1.00 -11.05 -3.57
#